data_547b881c161ebf29fd9709715b4493a4
#
_entry.id   547b881c161ebf29fd9709715b4493a4
#
_cell.length_a   1.000
_cell.length_b   1.000
_cell.length_c   1.000
_cell.angle_alpha   90.00
_cell.angle_beta   90.00
_cell.angle_gamma   90.00
#
_symmetry.space_group_name_H-M   'P 1'
#
loop_
_entity.id
_entity.type
_entity.pdbx_description
1 polymer ?
#
loop_
_entity_poly.entity_id
_entity_poly.type
_entity_poly.pdbx_seq_one_letter_code
_entity_poly.pdbx_strand_id
1 'polypeptide(L)'
;MREIKKEEVMGLLTKGPRGTQDVLPKESYQWQVVEDAMRRICSAYGFKEIRTPVFEHTELFQRSVGETTDVVQKEMYTFQDKGGRSITLRPEGTAGAVRAMVEHGLYNDALPIKAYYFTSCYRYEKPQAGRLREFHQFGVEVFGAGAPSADAEVICLAKSVFDVLGVKNLSLEINSIGCPKCRAEYHKALKEYFQGYQDQLCETCLGRLDRNPMRILDCKSPVCSKIAEGAPVMLDYLCGECREHFEGVKTCLDTMGIAYTVNPTIVRGLDYYTKTVFEFVSTGIGAQGTVCGGGRYDGGGNRRAVHAVAGLRLRPGTADAGARSA
;
A
#
# COMPACT_ATOMS: atom_id res chain seq x y z
N MET A 1 48.02 -12.18 -15.06
CA MET A 1 46.54 -12.25 -14.93
C MET A 1 45.99 -12.55 -16.31
N ARG A 2 45.44 -13.75 -16.52
CA ARG A 2 44.83 -14.10 -17.81
C ARG A 2 43.52 -13.34 -17.95
N GLU A 3 43.35 -12.56 -19.00
CA GLU A 3 42.06 -12.03 -19.42
C GLU A 3 41.13 -13.21 -19.71
N ILE A 4 40.12 -13.40 -18.85
CA ILE A 4 39.02 -14.33 -19.12
C ILE A 4 38.21 -13.71 -20.24
N LYS A 5 38.31 -14.28 -21.45
CA LYS A 5 37.55 -13.83 -22.62
C LYS A 5 36.06 -13.92 -22.32
N LYS A 6 35.32 -12.90 -22.70
CA LYS A 6 33.82 -12.78 -22.55
C LYS A 6 33.05 -14.01 -23.09
N GLU A 7 33.68 -14.82 -23.95
CA GLU A 7 33.06 -16.01 -24.56
C GLU A 7 33.01 -17.23 -23.63
N GLU A 8 33.83 -17.30 -22.57
CA GLU A 8 33.78 -18.40 -21.59
C GLU A 8 32.67 -18.24 -20.53
N VAL A 9 31.94 -17.12 -20.52
CA VAL A 9 30.80 -16.89 -19.62
C VAL A 9 29.49 -17.43 -20.22
N MET A 10 29.52 -18.02 -21.40
CA MET A 10 28.35 -18.59 -22.10
C MET A 10 27.91 -19.96 -21.58
N GLY A 11 27.86 -20.16 -20.28
CA GLY A 11 27.47 -21.45 -19.69
C GLY A 11 26.86 -21.40 -18.33
N LEU A 12 26.44 -20.21 -17.82
CA LEU A 12 25.66 -20.16 -16.59
C LEU A 12 24.29 -20.79 -16.85
N LEU A 13 24.10 -22.03 -16.37
CA LEU A 13 22.82 -22.76 -16.41
C LEU A 13 21.68 -22.02 -15.72
N THR A 14 22.02 -21.09 -14.82
CA THR A 14 21.04 -20.35 -14.05
C THR A 14 21.39 -18.85 -14.00
N LYS A 15 20.40 -18.02 -14.31
CA LYS A 15 20.41 -16.57 -14.09
C LYS A 15 19.33 -16.23 -13.12
N GLY A 16 19.42 -15.06 -12.47
CA GLY A 16 18.33 -14.53 -11.63
C GLY A 16 16.99 -14.55 -12.39
N PRO A 17 15.90 -14.97 -11.75
CA PRO A 17 14.57 -14.99 -12.38
C PRO A 17 14.18 -13.61 -12.91
N ARG A 18 13.44 -13.55 -14.01
CA ARG A 18 13.00 -12.29 -14.59
C ARG A 18 12.14 -11.51 -13.58
N GLY A 19 12.53 -10.27 -13.31
CA GLY A 19 11.83 -9.40 -12.35
C GLY A 19 12.36 -9.51 -10.93
N THR A 20 13.50 -10.18 -10.74
CA THR A 20 14.31 -10.12 -9.50
C THR A 20 15.61 -9.38 -9.75
N GLN A 21 16.24 -8.88 -8.70
CA GLN A 21 17.50 -8.16 -8.79
C GLN A 21 18.35 -8.48 -7.56
N ASP A 22 19.64 -8.83 -7.79
CA ASP A 22 20.62 -8.95 -6.73
C ASP A 22 21.03 -7.55 -6.23
N VAL A 23 21.18 -7.42 -4.92
CA VAL A 23 21.84 -6.26 -4.28
C VAL A 23 23.29 -6.63 -4.01
N LEU A 24 24.20 -6.14 -4.83
CA LEU A 24 25.62 -6.49 -4.77
C LEU A 24 26.33 -5.76 -3.60
N PRO A 25 27.49 -6.30 -3.12
CA PRO A 25 28.24 -5.69 -2.01
C PRO A 25 28.58 -4.20 -2.21
N LYS A 26 28.81 -3.77 -3.45
CA LYS A 26 29.08 -2.36 -3.80
C LYS A 26 27.86 -1.43 -3.66
N GLU A 27 26.66 -1.98 -3.49
CA GLU A 27 25.37 -1.25 -3.44
C GLU A 27 24.67 -1.48 -2.10
N SER A 28 24.96 -2.57 -1.39
CA SER A 28 24.26 -2.97 -0.18
C SER A 28 24.34 -1.95 0.95
N TYR A 29 25.42 -1.16 1.01
CA TYR A 29 25.55 -0.11 2.00
C TYR A 29 24.46 0.98 1.88
N GLN A 30 23.96 1.25 0.67
CA GLN A 30 22.87 2.21 0.45
C GLN A 30 21.58 1.72 1.10
N TRP A 31 21.30 0.42 0.97
CA TRP A 31 20.16 -0.23 1.63
C TRP A 31 20.27 -0.14 3.15
N GLN A 32 21.44 -0.43 3.69
CA GLN A 32 21.71 -0.36 5.13
C GLN A 32 21.46 1.06 5.67
N VAL A 33 21.96 2.09 4.98
CA VAL A 33 21.75 3.50 5.37
C VAL A 33 20.26 3.84 5.40
N VAL A 34 19.51 3.44 4.38
CA VAL A 34 18.05 3.69 4.29
C VAL A 34 17.31 2.94 5.41
N GLU A 35 17.60 1.66 5.58
CA GLU A 35 16.98 0.85 6.64
C GLU A 35 17.29 1.36 8.04
N ASP A 36 18.53 1.77 8.31
CA ASP A 36 18.93 2.32 9.61
C ASP A 36 18.26 3.66 9.91
N ALA A 37 18.09 4.50 8.90
CA ALA A 37 17.32 5.74 9.04
C ALA A 37 15.86 5.43 9.42
N MET A 38 15.23 4.50 8.72
CA MET A 38 13.85 4.06 9.01
C MET A 38 13.72 3.45 10.40
N ARG A 39 14.65 2.58 10.83
CA ARG A 39 14.67 1.99 12.19
C ARG A 39 14.77 3.07 13.27
N ARG A 40 15.63 4.07 13.07
CA ARG A 40 15.78 5.20 14.02
C ARG A 40 14.48 5.99 14.15
N ILE A 41 13.83 6.30 13.04
CA ILE A 41 12.55 7.01 13.06
C ILE A 41 11.48 6.16 13.75
N CYS A 42 11.35 4.87 13.39
CA CYS A 42 10.41 3.96 14.05
C CYS A 42 10.62 3.90 15.57
N SER A 43 11.88 3.81 16.01
CA SER A 43 12.23 3.80 17.42
C SER A 43 11.83 5.10 18.14
N ALA A 44 12.06 6.26 17.49
CA ALA A 44 11.68 7.57 18.04
C ALA A 44 10.15 7.72 18.19
N TYR A 45 9.37 7.08 17.31
CA TYR A 45 7.90 7.04 17.38
C TYR A 45 7.36 5.89 18.24
N GLY A 46 8.23 5.08 18.87
CA GLY A 46 7.84 3.97 19.73
C GLY A 46 7.40 2.69 19.02
N PHE A 47 7.69 2.56 17.70
CA PHE A 47 7.42 1.34 16.96
C PHE A 47 8.46 0.27 17.22
N LYS A 48 8.03 -1.01 17.26
CA LYS A 48 8.88 -2.19 17.41
C LYS A 48 8.82 -3.06 16.16
N GLU A 49 9.94 -3.71 15.83
CA GLU A 49 10.02 -4.58 14.67
C GLU A 49 9.17 -5.84 14.84
N ILE A 50 8.39 -6.19 13.82
CA ILE A 50 7.73 -7.48 13.67
C ILE A 50 8.23 -8.18 12.42
N ARG A 51 8.48 -9.47 12.50
CA ARG A 51 8.89 -10.31 11.36
C ARG A 51 7.90 -11.43 11.18
N THR A 52 7.33 -11.53 9.99
CA THR A 52 6.35 -12.55 9.61
C THR A 52 6.94 -13.50 8.57
N PRO A 53 6.40 -14.72 8.41
CA PRO A 53 6.82 -15.66 7.37
C PRO A 53 6.76 -15.08 5.96
N VAL A 54 7.63 -15.59 5.07
CA VAL A 54 7.65 -15.21 3.64
C VAL A 54 6.42 -15.73 2.90
N PHE A 55 5.84 -16.82 3.35
CA PHE A 55 4.66 -17.45 2.77
C PHE A 55 3.61 -17.69 3.83
N GLU A 56 2.36 -17.65 3.42
CA GLU A 56 1.19 -17.80 4.25
C GLU A 56 0.15 -18.70 3.53
N HIS A 57 -0.88 -19.14 4.24
CA HIS A 57 -2.04 -19.74 3.59
C HIS A 57 -2.69 -18.77 2.61
N THR A 58 -3.07 -19.25 1.43
CA THR A 58 -3.63 -18.42 0.35
C THR A 58 -4.88 -17.66 0.80
N GLU A 59 -5.70 -18.28 1.63
CA GLU A 59 -6.93 -17.71 2.17
C GLU A 59 -6.70 -16.42 2.97
N LEU A 60 -5.53 -16.27 3.59
CA LEU A 60 -5.19 -15.03 4.29
C LEU A 60 -5.23 -13.83 3.34
N PHE A 61 -4.62 -13.96 2.17
CA PHE A 61 -4.56 -12.86 1.19
C PHE A 61 -5.89 -12.68 0.47
N GLN A 62 -6.62 -13.75 0.16
CA GLN A 62 -7.95 -13.66 -0.44
C GLN A 62 -8.91 -12.84 0.44
N ARG A 63 -8.91 -13.12 1.75
CA ARG A 63 -9.78 -12.42 2.71
C ARG A 63 -9.33 -11.00 3.02
N SER A 64 -8.02 -10.75 3.13
CA SER A 64 -7.50 -9.45 3.57
C SER A 64 -7.29 -8.47 2.42
N VAL A 65 -6.74 -8.92 1.29
CA VAL A 65 -6.43 -8.07 0.13
C VAL A 65 -7.68 -7.80 -0.71
N GLY A 66 -8.60 -8.75 -0.76
CA GLY A 66 -9.85 -8.70 -1.50
C GLY A 66 -9.81 -9.52 -2.80
N GLU A 67 -10.77 -10.41 -2.95
CA GLU A 67 -10.87 -11.34 -4.08
C GLU A 67 -10.99 -10.65 -5.44
N THR A 68 -11.48 -9.40 -5.46
CA THR A 68 -11.68 -8.63 -6.70
C THR A 68 -10.45 -7.84 -7.14
N THR A 69 -9.38 -7.85 -6.35
CA THR A 69 -8.16 -7.10 -6.66
C THR A 69 -7.30 -7.81 -7.71
N ASP A 70 -6.60 -7.04 -8.55
CA ASP A 70 -5.67 -7.62 -9.52
C ASP A 70 -4.56 -8.44 -8.84
N VAL A 71 -4.15 -8.04 -7.64
CA VAL A 71 -3.16 -8.77 -6.83
C VAL A 71 -3.60 -10.20 -6.59
N VAL A 72 -4.83 -10.40 -6.08
CA VAL A 72 -5.35 -11.74 -5.77
C VAL A 72 -5.66 -12.53 -7.04
N GLN A 73 -6.23 -11.89 -8.06
CA GLN A 73 -6.68 -12.59 -9.27
C GLN A 73 -5.54 -13.01 -10.21
N LYS A 74 -4.43 -12.22 -10.26
CA LYS A 74 -3.44 -12.36 -11.35
C LYS A 74 -1.99 -12.33 -10.90
N GLU A 75 -1.69 -11.79 -9.70
CA GLU A 75 -0.32 -11.44 -9.34
C GLU A 75 0.28 -12.27 -8.21
N MET A 76 -0.50 -13.12 -7.54
CA MET A 76 0.01 -13.97 -6.47
C MET A 76 0.85 -15.13 -7.01
N TYR A 77 1.97 -15.44 -6.33
CA TYR A 77 2.72 -16.67 -6.49
C TYR A 77 2.15 -17.72 -5.55
N THR A 78 1.27 -18.56 -6.05
CA THR A 78 0.55 -19.58 -5.28
C THR A 78 0.96 -20.98 -5.73
N PHE A 79 1.18 -21.89 -4.78
CA PHE A 79 1.55 -23.28 -5.02
C PHE A 79 0.97 -24.18 -3.91
N GLN A 80 0.97 -25.47 -4.15
CA GLN A 80 0.63 -26.45 -3.12
C GLN A 80 1.88 -26.95 -2.42
N ASP A 81 1.84 -27.03 -1.09
CA ASP A 81 2.90 -27.68 -0.33
C ASP A 81 2.79 -29.22 -0.44
N LYS A 82 3.75 -29.95 0.14
CA LYS A 82 3.75 -31.42 0.13
C LYS A 82 2.53 -32.03 0.84
N GLY A 83 1.84 -31.28 1.67
CA GLY A 83 0.60 -31.69 2.36
C GLY A 83 -0.67 -31.31 1.60
N GLY A 84 -0.55 -30.78 0.36
CA GLY A 84 -1.69 -30.37 -0.46
C GLY A 84 -2.35 -29.06 -0.05
N ARG A 85 -1.72 -28.27 0.84
CA ARG A 85 -2.25 -26.97 1.28
C ARG A 85 -1.87 -25.88 0.31
N SER A 86 -2.79 -24.97 0.01
CA SER A 86 -2.55 -23.82 -0.84
C SER A 86 -1.74 -22.76 -0.09
N ILE A 87 -0.56 -22.46 -0.58
CA ILE A 87 0.41 -21.54 0.01
C ILE A 87 0.73 -20.44 -1.00
N THR A 88 0.87 -19.22 -0.53
CA THR A 88 1.17 -18.04 -1.35
C THR A 88 2.37 -17.30 -0.79
N LEU A 89 3.34 -16.94 -1.64
CA LEU A 89 4.36 -15.96 -1.29
C LEU A 89 3.70 -14.61 -1.04
N ARG A 90 4.00 -13.96 0.09
CA ARG A 90 3.32 -12.71 0.49
C ARG A 90 3.41 -11.63 -0.59
N PRO A 91 2.28 -11.14 -1.11
CA PRO A 91 2.25 -10.03 -2.06
C PRO A 91 2.33 -8.66 -1.38
N GLU A 92 2.22 -8.64 -0.03
CA GLU A 92 2.31 -7.47 0.84
C GLU A 92 2.54 -7.89 2.30
N GLY A 93 2.94 -6.98 3.19
CA GLY A 93 3.30 -7.31 4.58
C GLY A 93 2.16 -7.18 5.59
N THR A 94 1.17 -6.34 5.32
CA THR A 94 0.10 -5.99 6.27
C THR A 94 -0.71 -7.20 6.72
N ALA A 95 -1.13 -8.06 5.80
CA ALA A 95 -1.92 -9.26 6.11
C ALA A 95 -1.21 -10.19 7.10
N GLY A 96 0.11 -10.41 6.90
CA GLY A 96 0.92 -11.21 7.82
C GLY A 96 1.05 -10.56 9.21
N ALA A 97 1.21 -9.22 9.27
CA ALA A 97 1.26 -8.49 10.53
C ALA A 97 -0.07 -8.57 11.29
N VAL A 98 -1.21 -8.39 10.59
CA VAL A 98 -2.56 -8.53 11.16
C VAL A 98 -2.79 -9.97 11.65
N ARG A 99 -2.43 -10.99 10.86
CA ARG A 99 -2.55 -12.39 11.26
C ARG A 99 -1.76 -12.66 12.54
N ALA A 100 -0.49 -12.21 12.61
CA ALA A 100 0.34 -12.39 13.79
C ALA A 100 -0.25 -11.71 15.01
N MET A 101 -0.80 -10.48 14.85
CA MET A 101 -1.49 -9.74 15.91
C MET A 101 -2.67 -10.53 16.50
N VAL A 102 -3.46 -11.17 15.62
CA VAL A 102 -4.64 -11.96 16.02
C VAL A 102 -4.23 -13.31 16.60
N GLU A 103 -3.36 -14.05 15.95
CA GLU A 103 -2.93 -15.40 16.32
C GLU A 103 -2.25 -15.44 17.70
N HIS A 104 -1.41 -14.45 17.99
CA HIS A 104 -0.71 -14.34 19.26
C HIS A 104 -1.49 -13.58 20.34
N GLY A 105 -2.73 -13.16 20.04
CA GLY A 105 -3.58 -12.48 21.01
C GLY A 105 -3.03 -11.13 21.49
N LEU A 106 -2.18 -10.45 20.71
CA LEU A 106 -1.52 -9.21 21.09
C LEU A 106 -2.49 -8.07 21.39
N TYR A 107 -3.73 -8.18 20.90
CA TYR A 107 -4.81 -7.25 21.25
C TYR A 107 -5.22 -7.27 22.74
N ASN A 108 -4.72 -8.24 23.52
CA ASN A 108 -4.89 -8.29 24.98
C ASN A 108 -3.81 -7.47 25.71
N ASP A 109 -2.77 -7.04 25.02
CA ASP A 109 -1.71 -6.21 25.59
C ASP A 109 -2.16 -4.74 25.68
N ALA A 110 -1.29 -3.91 26.25
CA ALA A 110 -1.54 -2.47 26.30
C ALA A 110 -1.61 -1.86 24.88
N LEU A 111 -2.71 -1.17 24.58
CA LEU A 111 -2.93 -0.50 23.31
C LEU A 111 -2.56 0.99 23.39
N PRO A 112 -2.11 1.62 22.29
CA PRO A 112 -1.94 1.06 20.97
C PRO A 112 -0.64 0.25 20.83
N ILE A 113 -0.67 -0.82 20.03
CA ILE A 113 0.53 -1.52 19.61
C ILE A 113 1.02 -0.90 18.31
N LYS A 114 2.31 -0.55 18.29
CA LYS A 114 2.98 0.06 17.14
C LYS A 114 4.05 -0.90 16.62
N ALA A 115 3.87 -1.41 15.42
CA ALA A 115 4.77 -2.37 14.78
C ALA A 115 5.30 -1.85 13.44
N TYR A 116 6.54 -2.17 13.10
CA TYR A 116 7.08 -1.95 11.76
C TYR A 116 7.76 -3.22 11.23
N TYR A 117 7.89 -3.32 9.93
CA TYR A 117 8.57 -4.44 9.28
C TYR A 117 9.33 -4.00 8.03
N PHE A 118 10.42 -4.74 7.75
CA PHE A 118 11.08 -4.79 6.46
C PHE A 118 10.86 -6.16 5.86
N THR A 119 10.36 -6.23 4.64
CA THR A 119 10.00 -7.52 4.08
C THR A 119 10.08 -7.56 2.57
N SER A 120 10.59 -8.66 2.01
CA SER A 120 10.44 -8.94 0.58
C SER A 120 9.00 -9.35 0.29
N CYS A 121 8.45 -8.82 -0.78
CA CYS A 121 7.12 -9.13 -1.30
C CYS A 121 7.20 -9.58 -2.75
N TYR A 122 6.24 -10.40 -3.17
CA TYR A 122 6.30 -11.10 -4.46
C TYR A 122 5.00 -10.89 -5.23
N ARG A 123 5.11 -10.36 -6.47
CA ARG A 123 3.96 -10.19 -7.37
C ARG A 123 4.33 -10.53 -8.80
N TYR A 124 3.50 -11.32 -9.46
CA TYR A 124 3.67 -11.68 -10.86
C TYR A 124 3.26 -10.52 -11.78
N GLU A 125 3.89 -9.36 -11.59
CA GLU A 125 3.69 -8.18 -12.43
C GLU A 125 4.57 -8.25 -13.69
N LYS A 126 4.18 -7.47 -14.73
CA LYS A 126 5.07 -7.22 -15.86
C LYS A 126 6.23 -6.35 -15.40
N PRO A 127 7.48 -6.86 -15.41
CA PRO A 127 8.63 -6.09 -14.96
C PRO A 127 8.82 -4.82 -15.80
N GLN A 128 9.01 -3.71 -15.12
CA GLN A 128 9.35 -2.41 -15.71
C GLN A 128 10.12 -1.56 -14.70
N ALA A 129 10.64 -0.40 -15.09
CA ALA A 129 11.33 0.50 -14.17
C ALA A 129 10.49 0.78 -12.92
N GLY A 130 11.06 0.50 -11.74
CA GLY A 130 10.39 0.65 -10.44
C GLY A 130 9.32 -0.41 -10.11
N ARG A 131 9.10 -1.43 -10.96
CA ARG A 131 8.23 -2.58 -10.68
C ARG A 131 8.93 -3.89 -10.96
N LEU A 132 9.29 -4.58 -9.91
CA LEU A 132 9.89 -5.90 -9.94
C LEU A 132 8.90 -6.94 -9.42
N ARG A 133 9.16 -8.21 -9.71
CA ARG A 133 8.39 -9.33 -9.18
C ARG A 133 8.74 -9.65 -7.73
N GLU A 134 9.99 -9.42 -7.35
CA GLU A 134 10.42 -9.32 -5.97
C GLU A 134 10.72 -7.85 -5.67
N PHE A 135 10.14 -7.33 -4.61
CA PHE A 135 10.37 -5.97 -4.16
C PHE A 135 10.38 -5.91 -2.62
N HIS A 136 11.08 -4.96 -2.07
CA HIS A 136 11.13 -4.78 -0.63
C HIS A 136 10.07 -3.77 -0.19
N GLN A 137 9.47 -4.04 0.94
CA GLN A 137 8.46 -3.20 1.56
C GLN A 137 8.88 -2.87 2.98
N PHE A 138 8.91 -1.59 3.29
CA PHE A 138 8.85 -1.09 4.65
C PHE A 138 7.39 -0.75 4.98
N GLY A 139 6.89 -1.21 6.11
CA GLY A 139 5.54 -0.91 6.57
C GLY A 139 5.51 -0.62 8.05
N VAL A 140 4.56 0.21 8.46
CA VAL A 140 4.23 0.47 9.86
C VAL A 140 2.75 0.24 10.09
N GLU A 141 2.42 -0.32 11.25
CA GLU A 141 1.05 -0.67 11.62
C GLU A 141 0.79 -0.17 13.04
N VAL A 142 -0.35 0.48 13.25
CA VAL A 142 -0.82 0.91 14.57
C VAL A 142 -2.12 0.20 14.88
N PHE A 143 -2.12 -0.64 15.90
CA PHE A 143 -3.27 -1.43 16.30
C PHE A 143 -3.93 -0.85 17.56
N GLY A 144 -5.26 -0.81 17.59
CA GLY A 144 -6.02 -0.39 18.76
C GLY A 144 -6.14 1.12 18.98
N ALA A 145 -5.88 1.93 17.93
CA ALA A 145 -6.04 3.39 17.99
C ALA A 145 -7.15 3.87 17.05
N GLY A 146 -8.28 4.30 17.63
CA GLY A 146 -9.46 4.77 16.89
C GLY A 146 -9.42 6.25 16.48
N ALA A 147 -8.62 7.07 17.15
CA ALA A 147 -8.61 8.52 16.98
C ALA A 147 -7.95 8.97 15.66
N PRO A 148 -8.37 10.13 15.10
CA PRO A 148 -7.74 10.73 13.91
C PRO A 148 -6.23 11.00 14.06
N SER A 149 -5.78 11.25 15.29
CA SER A 149 -4.37 11.49 15.60
C SER A 149 -3.47 10.29 15.25
N ALA A 150 -3.99 9.06 15.29
CA ALA A 150 -3.22 7.89 14.88
C ALA A 150 -2.94 7.87 13.36
N ASP A 151 -3.89 8.30 12.54
CA ASP A 151 -3.70 8.44 11.10
C ASP A 151 -2.65 9.53 10.81
N ALA A 152 -2.79 10.68 11.47
CA ALA A 152 -1.85 11.78 11.35
C ALA A 152 -0.43 11.40 11.83
N GLU A 153 -0.31 10.62 12.90
CA GLU A 153 0.99 10.12 13.39
C GLU A 153 1.71 9.25 12.34
N VAL A 154 0.99 8.34 11.67
CA VAL A 154 1.56 7.50 10.61
C VAL A 154 1.98 8.34 9.40
N ILE A 155 1.17 9.33 9.02
CA ILE A 155 1.53 10.27 7.95
C ILE A 155 2.78 11.07 8.33
N CYS A 156 2.85 11.57 9.57
CA CYS A 156 4.00 12.31 10.10
C CYS A 156 5.27 11.44 10.14
N LEU A 157 5.16 10.17 10.55
CA LEU A 157 6.27 9.23 10.50
C LEU A 157 6.78 9.04 9.07
N ALA A 158 5.88 8.87 8.10
CA ALA A 158 6.24 8.75 6.70
C ALA A 158 6.98 9.99 6.20
N LYS A 159 6.47 11.18 6.52
CA LYS A 159 7.14 12.44 6.19
C LYS A 159 8.52 12.53 6.83
N SER A 160 8.64 12.19 8.11
CA SER A 160 9.93 12.19 8.84
C SER A 160 10.98 11.27 8.20
N VAL A 161 10.55 10.10 7.70
CA VAL A 161 11.43 9.20 6.93
C VAL A 161 11.92 9.88 5.66
N PHE A 162 11.04 10.50 4.88
CA PHE A 162 11.43 11.20 3.66
C PHE A 162 12.35 12.38 3.94
N ASP A 163 12.06 13.16 4.98
CA ASP A 163 12.89 14.31 5.37
C ASP A 163 14.31 13.87 5.73
N VAL A 164 14.47 12.81 6.53
CA VAL A 164 15.78 12.28 6.93
C VAL A 164 16.54 11.68 5.74
N LEU A 165 15.83 11.07 4.81
CA LEU A 165 16.43 10.52 3.58
C LEU A 165 16.69 11.60 2.51
N GLY A 166 16.33 12.86 2.75
CA GLY A 166 16.52 13.96 1.82
C GLY A 166 15.65 13.89 0.57
N VAL A 167 14.56 13.10 0.58
CA VAL A 167 13.65 12.97 -0.55
C VAL A 167 12.82 14.25 -0.70
N LYS A 168 13.03 14.96 -1.80
CA LYS A 168 12.38 16.24 -2.11
C LYS A 168 11.26 16.05 -3.14
N ASN A 169 10.47 17.12 -3.36
CA ASN A 169 9.42 17.16 -4.38
C ASN A 169 8.33 16.09 -4.17
N LEU A 170 7.93 15.91 -2.91
CA LEU A 170 6.80 15.06 -2.53
C LEU A 170 5.59 15.93 -2.18
N SER A 171 4.44 15.59 -2.72
CA SER A 171 3.14 16.07 -2.26
C SER A 171 2.43 14.99 -1.44
N LEU A 172 1.83 15.41 -0.34
CA LEU A 172 0.92 14.55 0.43
C LEU A 172 -0.50 14.76 -0.09
N GLU A 173 -1.11 13.70 -0.52
CA GLU A 173 -2.52 13.67 -0.92
C GLU A 173 -3.29 12.81 0.06
N ILE A 174 -4.44 13.30 0.53
CA ILE A 174 -5.31 12.60 1.48
C ILE A 174 -6.74 12.50 0.94
N ASN A 175 -7.45 11.46 1.34
CA ASN A 175 -8.87 11.29 1.06
C ASN A 175 -9.55 10.49 2.18
N SER A 176 -10.88 10.48 2.18
CA SER A 176 -11.66 9.53 2.96
C SER A 176 -12.50 8.65 2.04
N ILE A 177 -12.36 7.33 2.19
CA ILE A 177 -13.18 6.35 1.49
C ILE A 177 -14.37 5.86 2.34
N GLY A 178 -14.65 6.57 3.42
CA GLY A 178 -15.78 6.31 4.31
C GLY A 178 -15.77 4.94 4.98
N CYS A 179 -16.80 4.67 5.75
CA CYS A 179 -17.07 3.35 6.34
C CYS A 179 -17.97 2.51 5.40
N PRO A 180 -18.25 1.24 5.72
CA PRO A 180 -19.13 0.40 4.91
C PRO A 180 -20.50 1.00 4.62
N LYS A 181 -21.09 1.77 5.57
CA LYS A 181 -22.37 2.47 5.37
C LYS A 181 -22.25 3.57 4.30
N CYS A 182 -21.22 4.41 4.40
CA CYS A 182 -20.93 5.44 3.40
C CYS A 182 -20.72 4.83 2.02
N ARG A 183 -19.91 3.76 1.95
CA ARG A 183 -19.63 3.08 0.68
C ARG A 183 -20.86 2.47 0.03
N ALA A 184 -21.81 1.94 0.81
CA ALA A 184 -23.04 1.38 0.25
C ALA A 184 -23.83 2.43 -0.56
N GLU A 185 -24.00 3.62 -0.02
CA GLU A 185 -24.69 4.71 -0.71
C GLU A 185 -23.86 5.25 -1.90
N TYR A 186 -22.57 5.41 -1.70
CA TYR A 186 -21.67 5.87 -2.76
C TYR A 186 -21.60 4.89 -3.95
N HIS A 187 -21.58 3.58 -3.68
CA HIS A 187 -21.60 2.55 -4.73
C HIS A 187 -22.86 2.62 -5.59
N LYS A 188 -24.04 2.93 -4.98
CA LYS A 188 -25.27 3.12 -5.74
C LYS A 188 -25.14 4.30 -6.68
N ALA A 189 -24.68 5.45 -6.16
CA ALA A 189 -24.50 6.66 -6.97
C ALA A 189 -23.48 6.47 -8.09
N LEU A 190 -22.35 5.81 -7.81
CA LEU A 190 -21.35 5.47 -8.84
C LEU A 190 -21.88 4.52 -9.89
N LYS A 191 -22.61 3.49 -9.48
CA LYS A 191 -23.21 2.53 -10.40
C LYS A 191 -24.20 3.23 -11.33
N GLU A 192 -25.11 4.04 -10.79
CA GLU A 192 -26.08 4.83 -11.55
C GLU A 192 -25.37 5.76 -12.55
N TYR A 193 -24.34 6.48 -12.09
CA TYR A 193 -23.55 7.36 -12.95
C TYR A 193 -22.88 6.60 -14.10
N PHE A 194 -22.14 5.54 -13.83
CA PHE A 194 -21.41 4.79 -14.85
C PHE A 194 -22.32 3.96 -15.77
N GLN A 195 -23.53 3.59 -15.34
CA GLN A 195 -24.52 2.96 -16.20
C GLN A 195 -24.91 3.87 -17.37
N GLY A 196 -24.92 5.20 -17.16
CA GLY A 196 -25.16 6.17 -18.24
C GLY A 196 -24.06 6.21 -19.31
N TYR A 197 -22.90 5.59 -19.04
CA TYR A 197 -21.74 5.53 -19.96
C TYR A 197 -21.32 4.10 -20.32
N GLN A 198 -22.19 3.11 -20.08
CA GLN A 198 -21.84 1.69 -20.17
C GLN A 198 -21.23 1.31 -21.51
N ASP A 199 -21.73 1.85 -22.62
CA ASP A 199 -21.25 1.59 -23.98
C ASP A 199 -19.85 2.16 -24.28
N GLN A 200 -19.35 3.05 -23.40
CA GLN A 200 -18.05 3.71 -23.56
C GLN A 200 -16.99 3.14 -22.61
N LEU A 201 -17.38 2.36 -21.62
CA LEU A 201 -16.47 1.77 -20.65
C LEU A 201 -15.65 0.64 -21.31
N CYS A 202 -14.37 0.52 -20.91
CA CYS A 202 -13.57 -0.62 -21.31
C CYS A 202 -14.09 -1.91 -20.65
N GLU A 203 -13.79 -3.07 -21.24
CA GLU A 203 -14.24 -4.39 -20.79
C GLU A 203 -13.95 -4.64 -19.29
N THR A 204 -12.76 -4.24 -18.82
CA THR A 204 -12.40 -4.33 -17.40
C THR A 204 -13.33 -3.50 -16.52
N CYS A 205 -13.70 -2.28 -16.95
CA CYS A 205 -14.59 -1.41 -16.17
C CYS A 205 -16.04 -1.88 -16.22
N LEU A 206 -16.49 -2.49 -17.32
CA LEU A 206 -17.79 -3.16 -17.37
C LEU A 206 -17.88 -4.27 -16.32
N GLY A 207 -16.84 -5.11 -16.20
CA GLY A 207 -16.79 -6.15 -15.16
C GLY A 207 -16.69 -5.60 -13.72
N ARG A 208 -16.23 -4.36 -13.53
CA ARG A 208 -16.15 -3.68 -12.24
C ARG A 208 -17.44 -3.00 -11.83
N LEU A 209 -18.30 -2.67 -12.77
CA LEU A 209 -19.52 -1.90 -12.53
C LEU A 209 -20.42 -2.52 -11.47
N ASP A 210 -20.57 -3.84 -11.49
CA ASP A 210 -21.40 -4.57 -10.52
C ASP A 210 -20.63 -4.99 -9.26
N ARG A 211 -19.32 -5.21 -9.36
CA ARG A 211 -18.51 -5.78 -8.28
C ARG A 211 -17.90 -4.71 -7.39
N ASN A 212 -17.27 -3.71 -7.99
CA ASN A 212 -16.58 -2.63 -7.29
C ASN A 212 -16.45 -1.39 -8.18
N PRO A 213 -17.52 -0.55 -8.30
CA PRO A 213 -17.51 0.62 -9.19
C PRO A 213 -16.46 1.66 -8.81
N MET A 214 -16.00 1.72 -7.55
CA MET A 214 -14.91 2.61 -7.14
C MET A 214 -13.62 2.34 -7.93
N ARG A 215 -13.37 1.11 -8.37
CA ARG A 215 -12.18 0.76 -9.16
C ARG A 215 -12.22 1.31 -10.58
N ILE A 216 -13.35 1.83 -11.05
CA ILE A 216 -13.45 2.52 -12.35
C ILE A 216 -12.75 3.88 -12.27
N LEU A 217 -12.76 4.52 -11.10
CA LEU A 217 -12.10 5.82 -10.87
C LEU A 217 -10.57 5.78 -11.08
N ASP A 218 -9.94 4.62 -10.87
CA ASP A 218 -8.49 4.40 -11.09
C ASP A 218 -8.20 3.71 -12.44
N CYS A 219 -9.11 3.75 -13.40
CA CYS A 219 -8.89 3.14 -14.71
C CYS A 219 -7.85 3.92 -15.51
N LYS A 220 -6.90 3.19 -16.14
CA LYS A 220 -5.85 3.78 -16.97
C LYS A 220 -6.28 4.00 -18.45
N SER A 221 -7.47 3.54 -18.83
CA SER A 221 -8.04 3.85 -20.15
C SER A 221 -8.37 5.34 -20.23
N PRO A 222 -7.90 6.07 -21.26
CA PRO A 222 -8.18 7.51 -21.42
C PRO A 222 -9.67 7.83 -21.42
N VAL A 223 -10.49 6.97 -22.03
CA VAL A 223 -11.95 7.17 -22.10
C VAL A 223 -12.57 7.00 -20.70
N CYS A 224 -12.26 5.90 -20.00
CA CYS A 224 -12.81 5.68 -18.65
C CYS A 224 -12.32 6.74 -17.66
N SER A 225 -11.05 7.15 -17.75
CA SER A 225 -10.49 8.22 -16.91
C SER A 225 -11.23 9.54 -17.14
N LYS A 226 -11.52 9.89 -18.40
CA LYS A 226 -12.27 11.10 -18.74
C LYS A 226 -13.72 11.07 -18.20
N ILE A 227 -14.39 9.93 -18.32
CA ILE A 227 -15.73 9.74 -17.74
C ILE A 227 -15.67 9.86 -16.21
N ALA A 228 -14.63 9.31 -15.56
CA ALA A 228 -14.46 9.33 -14.11
C ALA A 228 -14.29 10.75 -13.53
N GLU A 229 -13.81 11.73 -14.31
CA GLU A 229 -13.69 13.13 -13.88
C GLU A 229 -15.04 13.75 -13.44
N GLY A 230 -16.16 13.31 -14.02
CA GLY A 230 -17.51 13.79 -13.68
C GLY A 230 -18.24 12.91 -12.66
N ALA A 231 -17.60 11.87 -12.14
CA ALA A 231 -18.26 10.94 -11.22
C ALA A 231 -18.54 11.58 -9.84
N PRO A 232 -19.58 11.10 -9.13
CA PRO A 232 -19.81 11.48 -7.75
C PRO A 232 -18.57 11.34 -6.87
N VAL A 233 -18.41 12.22 -5.88
CA VAL A 233 -17.25 12.26 -4.98
C VAL A 233 -17.60 11.62 -3.65
N MET A 234 -16.76 10.71 -3.17
CA MET A 234 -16.98 9.97 -1.90
C MET A 234 -17.20 10.89 -0.69
N LEU A 235 -16.56 12.06 -0.69
CA LEU A 235 -16.63 13.01 0.42
C LEU A 235 -18.05 13.55 0.64
N ASP A 236 -18.90 13.57 -0.38
CA ASP A 236 -20.30 14.01 -0.30
C ASP A 236 -21.20 12.95 0.37
N TYR A 237 -20.76 11.71 0.42
CA TYR A 237 -21.47 10.55 0.96
C TYR A 237 -20.99 10.14 2.36
N LEU A 238 -20.11 10.92 2.99
CA LEU A 238 -19.63 10.63 4.34
C LEU A 238 -20.72 10.81 5.38
N CYS A 239 -20.91 9.80 6.24
CA CYS A 239 -21.71 9.94 7.45
C CYS A 239 -21.03 10.91 8.44
N GLY A 240 -21.77 11.38 9.45
CA GLY A 240 -21.27 12.33 10.45
C GLY A 240 -19.95 11.86 11.08
N GLU A 241 -19.89 10.62 11.56
CA GLU A 241 -18.68 10.04 12.16
C GLU A 241 -17.45 10.05 11.21
N CYS A 242 -17.64 9.68 9.94
CA CYS A 242 -16.54 9.67 8.98
C CYS A 242 -16.10 11.09 8.61
N ARG A 243 -17.03 12.04 8.55
CA ARG A 243 -16.74 13.45 8.31
C ARG A 243 -15.94 14.04 9.47
N GLU A 244 -16.40 13.85 10.70
CA GLU A 244 -15.69 14.30 11.91
C GLU A 244 -14.30 13.70 12.01
N HIS A 245 -14.15 12.41 11.70
CA HIS A 245 -12.86 11.74 11.69
C HIS A 245 -11.92 12.37 10.67
N PHE A 246 -12.38 12.62 9.45
CA PHE A 246 -11.55 13.20 8.39
C PHE A 246 -11.16 14.65 8.69
N GLU A 247 -12.09 15.45 9.23
CA GLU A 247 -11.79 16.80 9.73
C GLU A 247 -10.75 16.76 10.87
N GLY A 248 -10.87 15.80 11.79
CA GLY A 248 -9.89 15.58 12.85
C GLY A 248 -8.48 15.25 12.31
N VAL A 249 -8.37 14.43 11.25
CA VAL A 249 -7.08 14.17 10.60
C VAL A 249 -6.49 15.45 10.02
N LYS A 250 -7.29 16.25 9.30
CA LYS A 250 -6.86 17.53 8.73
C LYS A 250 -6.36 18.48 9.83
N THR A 251 -7.13 18.62 10.91
CA THR A 251 -6.76 19.44 12.06
C THR A 251 -5.42 19.01 12.67
N CYS A 252 -5.20 17.71 12.82
CA CYS A 252 -3.91 17.20 13.31
C CYS A 252 -2.76 17.55 12.37
N LEU A 253 -2.92 17.36 11.05
CA LEU A 253 -1.90 17.68 10.06
C LEU A 253 -1.60 19.19 10.02
N ASP A 254 -2.63 20.02 10.06
CA ASP A 254 -2.50 21.49 10.13
C ASP A 254 -1.72 21.91 11.38
N THR A 255 -2.04 21.32 12.54
CA THR A 255 -1.33 21.60 13.81
C THR A 255 0.14 21.19 13.75
N MET A 256 0.45 20.10 13.03
CA MET A 256 1.84 19.63 12.81
C MET A 256 2.57 20.43 11.71
N GLY A 257 1.89 21.35 11.02
CA GLY A 257 2.45 22.09 9.89
C GLY A 257 2.74 21.23 8.66
N ILE A 258 2.01 20.12 8.49
CA ILE A 258 2.16 19.22 7.35
C ILE A 258 1.20 19.64 6.25
N ALA A 259 1.73 20.17 5.15
CA ALA A 259 0.93 20.53 3.98
C ALA A 259 0.39 19.28 3.28
N TYR A 260 -0.87 19.33 2.86
CA TYR A 260 -1.54 18.26 2.14
C TYR A 260 -2.52 18.82 1.11
N THR A 261 -2.92 17.97 0.17
CA THR A 261 -4.02 18.21 -0.77
C THR A 261 -5.10 17.16 -0.56
N VAL A 262 -6.36 17.57 -0.49
CA VAL A 262 -7.47 16.64 -0.51
C VAL A 262 -7.71 16.21 -1.96
N ASN A 263 -7.46 14.93 -2.25
CA ASN A 263 -7.66 14.36 -3.58
C ASN A 263 -8.76 13.29 -3.53
N PRO A 264 -9.98 13.62 -3.95
CA PRO A 264 -11.13 12.72 -3.87
C PRO A 264 -11.04 11.52 -4.83
N THR A 265 -10.08 11.51 -5.74
CA THR A 265 -9.90 10.42 -6.71
C THR A 265 -9.00 9.29 -6.19
N ILE A 266 -8.36 9.46 -5.02
CA ILE A 266 -7.56 8.40 -4.44
C ILE A 266 -8.45 7.21 -4.09
N VAL A 267 -8.23 6.09 -4.79
CA VAL A 267 -8.79 4.77 -4.50
C VAL A 267 -7.61 3.83 -4.28
N ARG A 268 -7.57 3.15 -3.14
CA ARG A 268 -6.48 2.22 -2.83
C ARG A 268 -6.65 0.89 -3.57
N GLY A 269 -5.53 0.27 -3.92
CA GLY A 269 -5.47 -1.01 -4.62
C GLY A 269 -5.93 -2.24 -3.83
N LEU A 270 -6.30 -2.08 -2.56
CA LEU A 270 -6.64 -3.15 -1.62
C LEU A 270 -7.97 -2.79 -0.94
N ASP A 271 -8.85 -3.77 -0.80
CA ASP A 271 -10.25 -3.55 -0.39
C ASP A 271 -10.43 -3.39 1.12
N TYR A 272 -9.39 -3.62 1.93
CA TYR A 272 -9.49 -3.54 3.38
C TYR A 272 -9.56 -2.13 3.96
N TYR A 273 -9.21 -1.11 3.19
CA TYR A 273 -9.19 0.27 3.69
C TYR A 273 -10.58 0.80 4.07
N THR A 274 -10.60 1.69 5.07
CA THR A 274 -11.77 2.43 5.55
C THR A 274 -11.36 3.81 6.03
N LYS A 275 -12.30 4.76 6.05
CA LYS A 275 -12.04 6.14 6.50
C LYS A 275 -10.86 6.76 5.75
N THR A 276 -9.78 7.12 6.45
CA THR A 276 -8.63 7.85 5.89
C THR A 276 -7.78 6.99 4.96
N VAL A 277 -7.43 7.54 3.80
CA VAL A 277 -6.38 7.04 2.91
C VAL A 277 -5.45 8.18 2.53
N PHE A 278 -4.18 7.87 2.27
CA PHE A 278 -3.19 8.88 1.87
C PHE A 278 -2.16 8.31 0.91
N GLU A 279 -1.53 9.22 0.15
CA GLU A 279 -0.41 8.93 -0.73
C GLU A 279 0.60 10.06 -0.67
N PHE A 280 1.89 9.70 -0.64
CA PHE A 280 2.97 10.61 -0.98
C PHE A 280 3.31 10.40 -2.45
N VAL A 281 3.16 11.47 -3.22
CA VAL A 281 3.35 11.47 -4.67
C VAL A 281 4.57 12.28 -5.03
N SER A 282 5.49 11.68 -5.80
CA SER A 282 6.66 12.38 -6.34
C SER A 282 6.35 12.96 -7.70
N THR A 283 6.65 14.24 -7.89
CA THR A 283 6.55 14.91 -9.19
C THR A 283 7.74 14.63 -10.12
N GLY A 284 8.81 14.02 -9.58
CA GLY A 284 10.05 13.72 -10.32
C GLY A 284 10.15 12.30 -10.90
N ILE A 285 9.21 11.41 -10.61
CA ILE A 285 9.27 10.00 -11.01
C ILE A 285 8.07 9.70 -11.92
N GLY A 286 8.19 9.97 -13.22
CA GLY A 286 7.31 9.53 -14.32
C GLY A 286 5.89 9.03 -13.98
N ALA A 287 5.35 8.09 -14.73
CA ALA A 287 3.96 7.59 -14.61
C ALA A 287 3.60 6.85 -13.29
N GLN A 288 4.52 6.71 -12.35
CA GLN A 288 4.31 6.07 -11.05
C GLN A 288 4.68 6.99 -9.89
N GLY A 289 3.98 8.12 -9.80
CA GLY A 289 4.25 9.15 -8.80
C GLY A 289 4.12 8.69 -7.34
N THR A 290 3.31 7.69 -7.01
CA THR A 290 3.10 7.28 -5.62
C THR A 290 4.29 6.50 -5.07
N VAL A 291 5.04 7.12 -4.16
CA VAL A 291 6.22 6.53 -3.49
C VAL A 291 5.86 5.86 -2.16
N CYS A 292 4.80 6.31 -1.53
CA CYS A 292 4.29 5.79 -0.27
C CYS A 292 2.78 5.92 -0.25
N GLY A 293 2.09 5.00 0.37
CA GLY A 293 0.66 5.11 0.56
C GLY A 293 0.17 4.22 1.68
N GLY A 294 -0.87 4.66 2.33
CA GLY A 294 -1.46 3.98 3.47
C GLY A 294 -2.88 4.42 3.72
N GLY A 295 -3.37 4.09 4.88
CA GLY A 295 -4.68 4.47 5.33
C GLY A 295 -5.14 3.61 6.49
N ARG A 296 -6.31 3.93 6.98
CA ARG A 296 -6.98 3.17 8.03
C ARG A 296 -7.64 1.93 7.41
N TYR A 297 -7.65 0.83 8.13
CA TYR A 297 -8.36 -0.37 7.73
C TYR A 297 -9.02 -1.06 8.94
N ASP A 298 -10.01 -1.90 8.65
CA ASP A 298 -10.66 -2.71 9.67
C ASP A 298 -9.98 -4.10 9.69
N GLY A 299 -9.47 -4.52 10.84
CA GLY A 299 -8.67 -5.72 11.00
C GLY A 299 -9.41 -7.05 10.76
N GLY A 300 -10.51 -7.02 10.00
CA GLY A 300 -11.20 -8.20 9.49
C GLY A 300 -12.03 -8.96 10.51
N GLY A 301 -13.29 -8.57 10.64
CA GLY A 301 -14.40 -9.48 11.04
C GLY A 301 -14.42 -10.01 12.47
N ASN A 302 -13.42 -9.84 13.27
CA ASN A 302 -13.42 -10.25 14.66
C ASN A 302 -13.65 -9.02 15.56
N ARG A 303 -14.86 -8.86 16.07
CA ARG A 303 -15.34 -7.67 16.81
C ARG A 303 -14.56 -7.32 18.07
N ARG A 304 -13.48 -8.02 18.40
CA ARG A 304 -12.66 -7.80 19.59
C ARG A 304 -11.25 -7.29 19.33
N ALA A 305 -10.81 -7.23 18.10
CA ALA A 305 -9.42 -6.87 17.80
C ALA A 305 -9.38 -5.76 16.76
N VAL A 306 -8.69 -4.68 17.04
CA VAL A 306 -8.21 -3.69 16.08
C VAL A 306 -9.27 -2.70 15.58
N HIS A 307 -9.33 -1.55 16.21
CA HIS A 307 -10.23 -0.48 15.77
C HIS A 307 -9.61 0.48 14.75
N ALA A 308 -8.30 0.46 14.53
CA ALA A 308 -7.67 1.34 13.55
C ALA A 308 -6.25 0.90 13.23
N VAL A 309 -5.93 0.83 11.96
CA VAL A 309 -4.60 0.51 11.48
C VAL A 309 -4.24 1.44 10.34
N ALA A 310 -3.07 2.04 10.42
CA ALA A 310 -2.50 2.83 9.35
C ALA A 310 -1.20 2.16 8.87
N GLY A 311 -1.05 1.99 7.57
CA GLY A 311 0.11 1.35 6.96
C GLY A 311 0.85 2.27 6.00
N LEU A 312 2.16 2.20 6.03
CA LEU A 312 3.08 2.90 5.14
C LEU A 312 3.85 1.88 4.29
N ARG A 313 3.87 2.09 2.97
CA ARG A 313 4.62 1.25 2.05
C ARG A 313 5.63 2.08 1.28
N LEU A 314 6.93 1.74 1.39
CA LEU A 314 8.02 2.33 0.62
C LEU A 314 8.57 1.32 -0.40
N ARG A 315 8.96 1.82 -1.57
CA ARG A 315 9.69 1.05 -2.58
C ARG A 315 11.10 1.60 -2.67
N PRO A 316 12.16 0.83 -2.33
CA PRO A 316 13.53 1.34 -2.25
C PRO A 316 14.05 1.98 -3.54
N GLY A 317 13.64 1.54 -4.72
CA GLY A 317 14.07 2.14 -5.98
C GLY A 317 13.63 3.59 -6.21
N THR A 318 12.77 4.15 -5.35
CA THR A 318 12.28 5.53 -5.46
C THR A 318 13.10 6.52 -4.63
N ALA A 319 13.82 6.06 -3.61
CA ALA A 319 14.72 6.91 -2.80
C ALA A 319 15.99 7.27 -3.58
N ASP A 320 16.42 6.42 -4.51
CA ASP A 320 17.65 6.60 -5.30
C ASP A 320 17.53 7.72 -6.37
N ALA A 321 16.31 8.05 -6.81
CA ALA A 321 16.08 9.12 -7.78
C ALA A 321 16.26 10.52 -7.18
N GLY A 322 16.08 10.69 -5.85
CA GLY A 322 16.28 11.94 -5.15
C GLY A 322 17.73 12.17 -4.71
N ALA A 323 18.46 11.10 -4.41
CA ALA A 323 19.83 11.17 -3.91
C ALA A 323 20.89 11.45 -4.99
N ARG A 324 20.57 11.21 -6.28
CA ARG A 324 21.49 11.48 -7.40
C ARG A 324 21.45 12.92 -7.93
N SER A 325 20.54 13.77 -7.43
CA SER A 325 20.38 15.16 -7.85
C SER A 325 20.82 16.18 -6.79
N ALA A 326 21.53 15.75 -5.75
CA ALA A 326 22.10 16.62 -4.72
C ALA A 326 23.63 16.70 -4.82
#